data_f6343e2a4113b7c463a30a1bfc990747
#
_entry.id   f6343e2a4113b7c463a30a1bfc990747
#
_cell.length_a   1.000
_cell.length_b   1.000
_cell.length_c   1.000
_cell.angle_alpha   90.00
_cell.angle_beta   90.00
_cell.angle_gamma   90.00
#
_symmetry.space_group_name_H-M   'P 1'
#
loop_
_entity.id
_entity.type
_entity.pdbx_description
1 polymer ?
#
loop_
_entity_poly.entity_id
_entity_poly.type
_entity_poly.pdbx_seq_one_letter_code
_entity_poly.pdbx_strand_id
1 'polypeptide(L)'
;MYTLKDDVFKGMRPQIHEEAFVAPQVFLSGDVRVGKYSSLWPGVVARGDVNYISVGECSNVQDLVCLHVADDAPCIIGDYVTVGHGAVLHGCEIEDHVLIGMGATVLTGAKIGRGSIIAAGALVKENDVIPPNSLVVGVPGKIVRKQDRMETIHAQAIKYKCEWAIEYGVKPDIGGELYHGEKII
;
A
#
# COMPACT_ATOMS: atom_id res chain seq x y z
N MET A 1 -19.04 16.60 -15.03
CA MET A 1 -17.96 15.62 -15.09
C MET A 1 -17.11 15.81 -13.83
N TYR A 2 -17.23 14.96 -12.82
CA TYR A 2 -16.40 15.04 -11.61
C TYR A 2 -14.95 14.74 -12.00
N THR A 3 -14.07 15.70 -11.90
CA THR A 3 -12.64 15.49 -12.05
C THR A 3 -12.07 15.28 -10.65
N LEU A 4 -11.65 14.07 -10.36
CA LEU A 4 -11.24 13.53 -9.07
C LEU A 4 -10.04 14.25 -8.39
N LYS A 5 -9.40 15.20 -9.05
CA LYS A 5 -8.31 16.03 -8.48
C LYS A 5 -8.79 17.15 -7.56
N ASP A 6 -10.08 17.40 -7.50
CA ASP A 6 -10.68 18.53 -6.77
C ASP A 6 -11.64 18.11 -5.65
N ASP A 7 -11.74 16.82 -5.30
CA ASP A 7 -12.63 16.37 -4.23
C ASP A 7 -12.13 16.84 -2.86
N VAL A 8 -12.60 18.02 -2.49
CA VAL A 8 -12.42 18.60 -1.16
C VAL A 8 -13.47 18.01 -0.25
N PHE A 9 -13.11 17.01 0.53
CA PHE A 9 -13.99 16.50 1.59
C PHE A 9 -13.66 17.21 2.91
N LYS A 10 -14.62 17.92 3.49
CA LYS A 10 -14.42 18.72 4.72
C LYS A 10 -13.20 19.67 4.68
N GLY A 11 -12.88 20.22 3.49
CA GLY A 11 -11.72 21.12 3.30
C GLY A 11 -10.38 20.40 3.12
N MET A 12 -10.35 19.06 3.19
CA MET A 12 -9.14 18.27 2.98
C MET A 12 -9.00 17.81 1.54
N ARG A 13 -7.77 17.81 1.04
CA ARG A 13 -7.43 17.37 -0.33
C ARG A 13 -6.31 16.36 -0.28
N PRO A 14 -6.28 15.39 -1.22
CA PRO A 14 -5.16 14.50 -1.37
C PRO A 14 -3.84 15.27 -1.57
N GLN A 15 -2.79 14.82 -0.88
CA GLN A 15 -1.42 15.34 -0.96
C GLN A 15 -0.55 14.27 -1.61
N ILE A 16 -0.19 14.49 -2.86
CA ILE A 16 0.57 13.53 -3.67
C ILE A 16 1.93 14.11 -3.94
N HIS A 17 2.99 13.37 -3.61
CA HIS A 17 4.35 13.78 -3.94
C HIS A 17 4.51 13.88 -5.47
N GLU A 18 5.26 14.86 -5.96
CA GLU A 18 5.46 15.11 -7.40
C GLU A 18 6.15 13.96 -8.15
N GLU A 19 6.87 13.11 -7.42
CA GLU A 19 7.51 11.90 -7.93
C GLU A 19 6.73 10.62 -7.55
N ALA A 20 5.43 10.73 -7.26
CA ALA A 20 4.55 9.59 -7.13
C ALA A 20 3.71 9.39 -8.39
N PHE A 21 3.35 8.15 -8.68
CA PHE A 21 2.48 7.78 -9.79
C PHE A 21 1.05 7.52 -9.30
N VAL A 22 0.08 8.16 -9.92
CA VAL A 22 -1.35 7.91 -9.69
C VAL A 22 -2.03 7.71 -11.03
N ALA A 23 -2.50 6.49 -11.28
CA ALA A 23 -3.18 6.14 -12.52
C ALA A 23 -4.49 6.94 -12.68
N PRO A 24 -4.93 7.23 -13.92
CA PRO A 24 -6.11 8.07 -14.19
C PRO A 24 -7.42 7.55 -13.58
N GLN A 25 -7.53 6.24 -13.32
CA GLN A 25 -8.74 5.59 -12.79
C GLN A 25 -8.73 5.43 -11.26
N VAL A 26 -7.80 6.07 -10.58
CA VAL A 26 -7.72 6.08 -9.10
C VAL A 26 -8.71 7.10 -8.54
N PHE A 27 -9.45 6.69 -7.50
CA PHE A 27 -10.32 7.58 -6.74
C PHE A 27 -9.68 7.92 -5.40
N LEU A 28 -9.42 9.20 -5.16
CA LEU A 28 -8.91 9.72 -3.90
C LEU A 28 -9.88 10.75 -3.32
N SER A 29 -10.20 10.65 -2.03
CA SER A 29 -11.07 11.60 -1.35
C SER A 29 -10.61 11.84 0.09
N GLY A 30 -10.66 13.10 0.53
CA GLY A 30 -10.28 13.50 1.88
C GLY A 30 -8.77 13.59 2.13
N ASP A 31 -8.33 13.31 3.37
CA ASP A 31 -6.92 13.35 3.76
C ASP A 31 -6.18 12.07 3.34
N VAL A 32 -5.70 12.06 2.11
CA VAL A 32 -4.89 10.98 1.54
C VAL A 32 -3.50 11.53 1.20
N ARG A 33 -2.46 10.92 1.75
CA ARG A 33 -1.07 11.33 1.58
C ARG A 33 -0.30 10.22 0.87
N VAL A 34 0.39 10.55 -0.23
CA VAL A 34 1.17 9.59 -1.02
C VAL A 34 2.62 10.05 -1.11
N GLY A 35 3.53 9.24 -0.60
CA GLY A 35 4.96 9.50 -0.52
C GLY A 35 5.68 9.37 -1.86
N LYS A 36 6.94 9.79 -1.84
CA LYS A 36 7.86 9.79 -2.98
C LYS A 36 8.01 8.39 -3.58
N TYR A 37 8.08 8.29 -4.89
CA TYR A 37 8.27 7.06 -5.67
C TYR A 37 7.19 6.00 -5.52
N SER A 38 6.14 6.28 -4.77
CA SER A 38 5.02 5.36 -4.60
C SER A 38 4.07 5.40 -5.78
N SER A 39 3.28 4.34 -5.93
CA SER A 39 2.36 4.20 -7.05
C SER A 39 0.98 3.69 -6.62
N LEU A 40 -0.07 4.34 -7.16
CA LEU A 40 -1.46 3.90 -7.05
C LEU A 40 -1.94 3.49 -8.43
N TRP A 41 -2.35 2.23 -8.56
CA TRP A 41 -2.68 1.59 -9.83
C TRP A 41 -4.18 1.66 -10.16
N PRO A 42 -4.61 1.31 -11.38
CA PRO A 42 -5.98 1.50 -11.82
C PRO A 42 -7.03 0.91 -10.89
N GLY A 43 -8.09 1.68 -10.63
CA GLY A 43 -9.20 1.24 -9.79
C GLY A 43 -8.95 1.25 -8.28
N VAL A 44 -7.80 1.73 -7.82
CA VAL A 44 -7.58 2.00 -6.39
C VAL A 44 -8.58 3.03 -5.90
N VAL A 45 -9.22 2.73 -4.77
CA VAL A 45 -10.10 3.64 -4.05
C VAL A 45 -9.50 3.93 -2.68
N ALA A 46 -9.17 5.19 -2.38
CA ALA A 46 -8.67 5.62 -1.09
C ALA A 46 -9.54 6.77 -0.56
N ARG A 47 -10.28 6.51 0.53
CA ARG A 47 -11.19 7.46 1.12
C ARG A 47 -10.81 7.77 2.57
N GLY A 48 -10.13 8.93 2.76
CA GLY A 48 -9.70 9.47 4.05
C GLY A 48 -10.66 10.57 4.54
N ASP A 49 -11.91 10.22 4.79
CA ASP A 49 -13.00 11.17 5.06
C ASP A 49 -13.25 11.43 6.55
N VAL A 50 -13.00 10.48 7.43
CA VAL A 50 -13.15 10.62 8.89
C VAL A 50 -11.82 10.56 9.64
N ASN A 51 -10.77 10.09 8.96
CA ASN A 51 -9.39 10.05 9.44
C ASN A 51 -8.47 10.14 8.21
N TYR A 52 -7.15 9.95 8.35
CA TYR A 52 -6.21 10.05 7.23
C TYR A 52 -5.73 8.70 6.73
N ILE A 53 -5.37 8.66 5.44
CA ILE A 53 -4.64 7.58 4.80
C ILE A 53 -3.23 8.10 4.50
N SER A 54 -2.20 7.32 4.84
CA SER A 54 -0.81 7.62 4.50
C SER A 54 -0.18 6.44 3.79
N VAL A 55 0.40 6.69 2.62
CA VAL A 55 1.24 5.74 1.88
C VAL A 55 2.66 6.29 1.90
N GLY A 56 3.60 5.54 2.44
CA GLY A 56 5.01 5.90 2.57
C GLY A 56 5.75 5.98 1.24
N GLU A 57 7.09 5.94 1.28
CA GLU A 57 7.93 6.02 0.08
C GLU A 57 8.10 4.66 -0.60
N CYS A 58 8.31 4.66 -1.92
CA CYS A 58 8.54 3.44 -2.72
C CYS A 58 7.52 2.32 -2.50
N SER A 59 6.29 2.64 -2.07
CA SER A 59 5.22 1.67 -1.87
C SER A 59 4.30 1.61 -3.08
N ASN A 60 3.78 0.42 -3.38
CA ASN A 60 2.85 0.25 -4.49
C ASN A 60 1.50 -0.31 -4.01
N VAL A 61 0.43 0.36 -4.40
CA VAL A 61 -0.94 -0.03 -4.13
C VAL A 61 -1.57 -0.44 -5.46
N GLN A 62 -1.72 -1.74 -5.65
CA GLN A 62 -2.05 -2.33 -6.94
C GLN A 62 -3.54 -2.21 -7.27
N ASP A 63 -3.90 -2.65 -8.48
CA ASP A 63 -5.23 -2.47 -9.05
C ASP A 63 -6.33 -2.95 -8.12
N LEU A 64 -7.44 -2.17 -8.08
CA LEU A 64 -8.65 -2.48 -7.33
C LEU A 64 -8.50 -2.56 -5.80
N VAL A 65 -7.41 -2.10 -5.23
CA VAL A 65 -7.24 -2.03 -3.77
C VAL A 65 -8.18 -0.99 -3.19
N CYS A 66 -8.78 -1.32 -2.03
CA CYS A 66 -9.61 -0.41 -1.26
C CYS A 66 -8.90 -0.02 0.05
N LEU A 67 -8.68 1.29 0.24
CA LEU A 67 -8.14 1.87 1.45
C LEU A 67 -9.20 2.74 2.13
N HIS A 68 -9.48 2.46 3.38
CA HIS A 68 -10.41 3.25 4.18
C HIS A 68 -9.96 3.35 5.64
N VAL A 69 -10.60 4.19 6.38
CA VAL A 69 -10.28 4.58 7.76
C VAL A 69 -11.47 4.34 8.68
N ALA A 70 -11.22 4.30 10.00
CA ALA A 70 -12.25 4.43 11.01
C ALA A 70 -12.10 5.78 11.75
N ASP A 71 -13.09 6.20 12.53
CA ASP A 71 -13.06 7.47 13.25
C ASP A 71 -11.81 7.61 14.15
N ASP A 72 -11.40 6.50 14.77
CA ASP A 72 -10.28 6.41 15.72
C ASP A 72 -9.05 5.68 15.17
N ALA A 73 -9.11 5.21 13.92
CA ALA A 73 -8.02 4.45 13.31
C ALA A 73 -7.71 4.90 11.87
N PRO A 74 -6.55 5.55 11.65
CA PRO A 74 -6.05 5.86 10.32
C PRO A 74 -5.65 4.58 9.58
N CYS A 75 -5.50 4.67 8.26
CA CYS A 75 -4.89 3.63 7.45
C CYS A 75 -3.46 4.06 7.08
N ILE A 76 -2.46 3.44 7.70
CA ILE A 76 -1.05 3.80 7.54
C ILE A 76 -0.34 2.67 6.81
N ILE A 77 0.30 2.99 5.70
CA ILE A 77 1.14 2.10 4.92
C ILE A 77 2.56 2.69 4.94
N GLY A 78 3.53 1.94 5.43
CA GLY A 78 4.93 2.32 5.54
C GLY A 78 5.65 2.38 4.19
N ASP A 79 6.98 2.37 4.26
CA ASP A 79 7.86 2.45 3.10
C ASP A 79 8.13 1.05 2.51
N TYR A 80 8.35 0.98 1.19
CA TYR A 80 8.65 -0.26 0.46
C TYR A 80 7.60 -1.35 0.66
N VAL A 81 6.33 -0.97 0.83
CA VAL A 81 5.22 -1.90 0.97
C VAL A 81 4.63 -2.23 -0.40
N THR A 82 4.32 -3.50 -0.62
CA THR A 82 3.52 -3.94 -1.76
C THR A 82 2.13 -4.34 -1.26
N VAL A 83 1.10 -3.67 -1.76
CA VAL A 83 -0.30 -4.04 -1.54
C VAL A 83 -0.86 -4.64 -2.83
N GLY A 84 -1.06 -5.96 -2.81
CA GLY A 84 -1.49 -6.74 -3.96
C GLY A 84 -2.93 -6.45 -4.40
N HIS A 85 -3.20 -6.72 -5.66
CA HIS A 85 -4.46 -6.46 -6.35
C HIS A 85 -5.69 -6.87 -5.52
N GLY A 86 -6.69 -5.99 -5.44
CA GLY A 86 -7.97 -6.26 -4.79
C GLY A 86 -7.93 -6.42 -3.26
N ALA A 87 -6.81 -6.12 -2.61
CA ALA A 87 -6.74 -6.14 -1.14
C ALA A 87 -7.61 -5.04 -0.52
N VAL A 88 -8.05 -5.26 0.72
CA VAL A 88 -8.82 -4.28 1.51
C VAL A 88 -8.07 -3.98 2.79
N LEU A 89 -7.72 -2.71 2.98
CA LEU A 89 -7.08 -2.22 4.21
C LEU A 89 -7.99 -1.19 4.86
N HIS A 90 -8.41 -1.46 6.09
CA HIS A 90 -9.36 -0.62 6.81
C HIS A 90 -8.84 -0.26 8.20
N GLY A 91 -8.49 1.02 8.42
CA GLY A 91 -8.09 1.55 9.71
C GLY A 91 -6.96 0.77 10.37
N CYS A 92 -5.90 0.43 9.64
CA CYS A 92 -4.82 -0.45 10.08
C CYS A 92 -3.45 0.18 9.87
N GLU A 93 -2.43 -0.38 10.51
CA GLU A 93 -1.05 0.07 10.42
C GLU A 93 -0.18 -1.04 9.81
N ILE A 94 0.44 -0.74 8.67
CA ILE A 94 1.35 -1.61 7.95
C ILE A 94 2.75 -0.99 8.04
N GLU A 95 3.67 -1.66 8.74
CA GLU A 95 5.06 -1.22 8.83
C GLU A 95 5.80 -1.39 7.51
N ASP A 96 7.06 -0.90 7.46
CA ASP A 96 7.88 -0.95 6.24
C ASP A 96 8.16 -2.38 5.77
N HIS A 97 8.44 -2.53 4.47
CA HIS A 97 8.84 -3.80 3.88
C HIS A 97 7.83 -4.93 4.12
N VAL A 98 6.55 -4.63 4.05
CA VAL A 98 5.46 -5.62 4.16
C VAL A 98 4.91 -5.94 2.78
N LEU A 99 4.57 -7.22 2.57
CA LEU A 99 3.78 -7.64 1.42
C LEU A 99 2.39 -8.05 1.87
N ILE A 100 1.39 -7.34 1.38
CA ILE A 100 -0.02 -7.71 1.47
C ILE A 100 -0.41 -8.43 0.17
N GLY A 101 -0.76 -9.71 0.27
CA GLY A 101 -1.10 -10.53 -0.88
C GLY A 101 -2.43 -10.13 -1.53
N MET A 102 -2.62 -10.54 -2.78
CA MET A 102 -3.82 -10.26 -3.58
C MET A 102 -5.09 -10.68 -2.85
N GLY A 103 -6.10 -9.80 -2.80
CA GLY A 103 -7.38 -10.09 -2.15
C GLY A 103 -7.32 -10.28 -0.64
N ALA A 104 -6.20 -10.01 0.02
CA ALA A 104 -6.12 -10.06 1.47
C ALA A 104 -6.93 -8.93 2.11
N THR A 105 -7.43 -9.16 3.32
CA THR A 105 -8.20 -8.18 4.10
C THR A 105 -7.51 -7.95 5.43
N VAL A 106 -7.25 -6.68 5.77
CA VAL A 106 -6.70 -6.26 7.06
C VAL A 106 -7.69 -5.29 7.72
N LEU A 107 -8.22 -5.69 8.88
CA LEU A 107 -9.29 -4.99 9.56
C LEU A 107 -8.77 -3.94 10.55
N THR A 108 -9.72 -3.15 11.07
CA THR A 108 -9.50 -1.99 11.95
C THR A 108 -8.62 -2.31 13.15
N GLY A 109 -7.67 -1.44 13.43
CA GLY A 109 -6.76 -1.56 14.58
C GLY A 109 -5.68 -2.62 14.43
N ALA A 110 -5.69 -3.42 13.34
CA ALA A 110 -4.64 -4.39 13.11
C ALA A 110 -3.30 -3.71 12.81
N LYS A 111 -2.21 -4.33 13.30
CA LYS A 111 -0.83 -3.88 13.08
C LYS A 111 0.00 -4.98 12.46
N ILE A 112 0.62 -4.69 11.33
CA ILE A 112 1.45 -5.65 10.60
C ILE A 112 2.91 -5.24 10.72
N GLY A 113 3.68 -6.04 11.45
CA GLY A 113 5.10 -5.78 11.69
C GLY A 113 5.97 -5.95 10.44
N ARG A 114 7.04 -5.17 10.39
CA ARG A 114 8.04 -5.09 9.31
C ARG A 114 8.46 -6.46 8.77
N GLY A 115 8.66 -6.55 7.47
CA GLY A 115 9.16 -7.76 6.80
C GLY A 115 8.14 -8.91 6.75
N SER A 116 6.89 -8.67 7.18
CA SER A 116 5.85 -9.68 7.18
C SER A 116 5.18 -9.84 5.81
N ILE A 117 4.63 -11.01 5.60
CA ILE A 117 3.82 -11.34 4.42
C ILE A 117 2.44 -11.78 4.89
N ILE A 118 1.42 -11.08 4.45
CA ILE A 118 0.03 -11.51 4.53
C ILE A 118 -0.28 -12.19 3.20
N ALA A 119 -0.51 -13.50 3.22
CA ALA A 119 -0.72 -14.27 2.01
C ALA A 119 -2.01 -13.88 1.27
N ALA A 120 -2.08 -14.18 -0.02
CA ALA A 120 -3.26 -13.90 -0.84
C ALA A 120 -4.53 -14.47 -0.21
N GLY A 121 -5.60 -13.65 -0.16
CA GLY A 121 -6.90 -14.01 0.42
C GLY A 121 -6.92 -14.20 1.94
N ALA A 122 -5.84 -13.91 2.66
CA ALA A 122 -5.83 -14.02 4.11
C ALA A 122 -6.62 -12.89 4.77
N LEU A 123 -7.22 -13.16 5.93
CA LEU A 123 -7.96 -12.21 6.75
C LEU A 123 -7.26 -11.97 8.08
N VAL A 124 -6.70 -10.77 8.28
CA VAL A 124 -6.21 -10.30 9.58
C VAL A 124 -7.38 -9.60 10.30
N LYS A 125 -7.69 -10.07 11.49
CA LYS A 125 -8.84 -9.59 12.26
C LYS A 125 -8.55 -8.22 12.89
N GLU A 126 -9.63 -7.61 13.39
CA GLU A 126 -9.56 -6.37 14.16
C GLU A 126 -8.61 -6.51 15.36
N ASN A 127 -7.78 -5.50 15.55
CA ASN A 127 -6.81 -5.37 16.65
C ASN A 127 -5.74 -6.50 16.71
N ASP A 128 -5.65 -7.38 15.72
CA ASP A 128 -4.58 -8.36 15.65
C ASP A 128 -3.22 -7.66 15.48
N VAL A 129 -2.23 -8.11 16.26
CA VAL A 129 -0.84 -7.64 16.14
C VAL A 129 0.01 -8.76 15.54
N ILE A 130 0.47 -8.55 14.32
CA ILE A 130 1.34 -9.48 13.61
C ILE A 130 2.80 -9.07 13.87
N PRO A 131 3.59 -9.88 14.57
CA PRO A 131 5.00 -9.58 14.83
C PRO A 131 5.82 -9.50 13.53
N PRO A 132 6.94 -8.77 13.53
CA PRO A 132 7.83 -8.67 12.37
C PRO A 132 8.25 -10.04 11.81
N ASN A 133 8.50 -10.06 10.49
CA ASN A 133 8.98 -11.24 9.74
C ASN A 133 8.04 -12.46 9.82
N SER A 134 6.72 -12.22 9.92
CA SER A 134 5.71 -13.28 9.99
C SER A 134 5.13 -13.60 8.61
N LEU A 135 4.86 -14.88 8.35
CA LEU A 135 3.98 -15.32 7.27
C LEU A 135 2.62 -15.66 7.84
N VAL A 136 1.59 -14.92 7.40
CA VAL A 136 0.18 -15.10 7.81
C VAL A 136 -0.61 -15.68 6.65
N VAL A 137 -1.38 -16.75 6.89
CA VAL A 137 -2.21 -17.41 5.87
C VAL A 137 -3.60 -17.74 6.41
N GLY A 138 -4.59 -17.78 5.53
CA GLY A 138 -5.93 -18.31 5.80
C GLY A 138 -6.95 -17.30 6.33
N VAL A 139 -8.17 -17.83 6.58
CA VAL A 139 -9.33 -17.07 7.10
C VAL A 139 -9.91 -17.87 8.27
N PRO A 140 -9.79 -17.38 9.52
CA PRO A 140 -8.98 -16.21 9.93
C PRO A 140 -7.47 -16.46 9.73
N GLY A 141 -6.72 -15.36 9.55
CA GLY A 141 -5.27 -15.40 9.36
C GLY A 141 -4.53 -15.98 10.55
N LYS A 142 -3.59 -16.88 10.27
CA LYS A 142 -2.72 -17.49 11.29
C LYS A 142 -1.26 -17.34 10.90
N ILE A 143 -0.42 -17.02 11.87
CA ILE A 143 1.03 -17.02 11.68
C ILE A 143 1.48 -18.49 11.56
N VAL A 144 2.01 -18.86 10.40
CA VAL A 144 2.46 -20.24 10.13
C VAL A 144 3.96 -20.41 10.27
N ARG A 145 4.72 -19.33 10.11
CA ARG A 145 6.17 -19.31 10.35
C ARG A 145 6.71 -17.88 10.43
N LYS A 146 7.92 -17.76 10.97
CA LYS A 146 8.76 -16.57 10.79
C LYS A 146 9.71 -16.77 9.61
N GLN A 147 9.96 -15.71 8.86
CA GLN A 147 10.87 -15.72 7.71
C GLN A 147 11.40 -14.32 7.43
N ASP A 148 12.68 -14.22 7.14
CA ASP A 148 13.24 -12.97 6.62
C ASP A 148 13.09 -12.96 5.09
N ARG A 149 12.36 -11.98 4.59
CA ARG A 149 12.09 -11.74 3.17
C ARG A 149 12.24 -10.26 2.81
N MET A 150 12.84 -9.46 3.68
CA MET A 150 12.92 -8.02 3.47
C MET A 150 13.59 -7.66 2.16
N GLU A 151 14.71 -8.29 1.80
CA GLU A 151 15.40 -8.02 0.54
C GLU A 151 14.51 -8.29 -0.68
N THR A 152 13.76 -9.39 -0.67
CA THR A 152 12.87 -9.73 -1.80
C THR A 152 11.62 -8.84 -1.86
N ILE A 153 11.11 -8.38 -0.72
CA ILE A 153 10.01 -7.40 -0.65
C ILE A 153 10.50 -6.03 -1.11
N HIS A 154 11.69 -5.61 -0.68
CA HIS A 154 12.33 -4.37 -1.11
C HIS A 154 12.50 -4.35 -2.64
N ALA A 155 13.12 -5.38 -3.19
CA ALA A 155 13.31 -5.51 -4.64
C ALA A 155 11.99 -5.47 -5.42
N GLN A 156 10.91 -6.07 -4.87
CA GLN A 156 9.58 -5.98 -5.45
C GLN A 156 9.07 -4.54 -5.52
N ALA A 157 9.24 -3.78 -4.44
CA ALA A 157 8.82 -2.38 -4.39
C ALA A 157 9.60 -1.51 -5.39
N ILE A 158 10.93 -1.68 -5.47
CA ILE A 158 11.78 -0.99 -6.44
C ILE A 158 11.42 -1.36 -7.88
N LYS A 159 11.13 -2.64 -8.15
CA LYS A 159 10.67 -3.07 -9.47
C LYS A 159 9.41 -2.29 -9.91
N TYR A 160 8.41 -2.17 -9.04
CA TYR A 160 7.19 -1.41 -9.35
C TYR A 160 7.47 0.06 -9.63
N LYS A 161 8.39 0.68 -8.88
CA LYS A 161 8.86 2.04 -9.17
C LYS A 161 9.46 2.15 -10.56
N CYS A 162 10.37 1.25 -10.93
CA CYS A 162 11.02 1.26 -12.23
C CYS A 162 10.03 0.96 -13.37
N GLU A 163 9.05 0.09 -13.15
CA GLU A 163 8.03 -0.27 -14.12
C GLU A 163 7.23 0.95 -14.58
N TRP A 164 6.60 1.69 -13.67
CA TRP A 164 5.82 2.86 -14.08
C TRP A 164 6.68 4.02 -14.56
N ALA A 165 7.85 4.22 -13.94
CA ALA A 165 8.69 5.36 -14.24
C ALA A 165 9.42 5.18 -15.57
N ILE A 166 10.15 4.07 -15.73
CA ILE A 166 11.08 3.84 -16.84
C ILE A 166 10.40 3.04 -17.96
N GLU A 167 9.81 1.87 -17.64
CA GLU A 167 9.26 0.98 -18.67
C GLU A 167 8.01 1.57 -19.31
N TYR A 168 7.12 2.22 -18.55
CA TYR A 168 5.96 2.93 -19.10
C TYR A 168 6.29 4.36 -19.54
N GLY A 169 7.52 4.83 -19.28
CA GLY A 169 8.01 6.12 -19.74
C GLY A 169 7.34 7.33 -19.09
N VAL A 170 6.73 7.17 -17.91
CA VAL A 170 6.08 8.29 -17.19
C VAL A 170 7.11 9.28 -16.65
N LYS A 171 8.23 8.76 -16.14
CA LYS A 171 9.35 9.55 -15.61
C LYS A 171 10.68 8.80 -15.81
N PRO A 172 11.20 8.72 -17.05
CA PRO A 172 12.36 7.87 -17.37
C PRO A 172 13.66 8.28 -16.69
N ASP A 173 13.73 9.52 -16.18
CA ASP A 173 14.86 10.07 -15.43
C ASP A 173 14.68 10.00 -13.90
N ILE A 174 13.80 9.12 -13.42
CA ILE A 174 13.53 8.97 -11.99
C ILE A 174 14.79 8.63 -11.22
N GLY A 175 15.03 9.37 -10.13
CA GLY A 175 16.19 9.18 -9.27
C GLY A 175 16.05 8.00 -8.29
N GLY A 176 17.05 7.87 -7.40
CA GLY A 176 17.08 6.85 -6.34
C GLY A 176 17.44 5.46 -6.85
N GLU A 177 17.21 4.45 -6.03
CA GLU A 177 17.55 3.05 -6.33
C GLU A 177 16.82 2.54 -7.58
N LEU A 178 17.50 1.73 -8.39
CA LEU A 178 16.96 1.11 -9.60
C LEU A 178 16.92 -0.42 -9.45
N TYR A 179 15.95 -1.04 -10.11
CA TYR A 179 15.83 -2.50 -10.18
C TYR A 179 16.76 -3.06 -11.26
N HIS A 180 17.60 -4.04 -10.90
CA HIS A 180 18.58 -4.67 -11.80
C HIS A 180 18.35 -6.18 -11.99
N GLY A 181 17.16 -6.68 -11.68
CA GLY A 181 16.82 -8.10 -11.82
C GLY A 181 16.98 -8.89 -10.52
N GLU A 182 16.97 -8.25 -9.37
CA GLU A 182 17.01 -8.88 -8.07
C GLU A 182 15.82 -9.84 -7.90
N LYS A 183 16.01 -10.85 -7.02
CA LYS A 183 14.94 -11.80 -6.73
C LYS A 183 13.77 -11.09 -6.04
N ILE A 184 12.60 -11.24 -6.60
CA ILE A 184 11.32 -10.75 -6.05
C ILE A 184 10.48 -11.89 -5.47
N ILE A 185 9.32 -11.56 -4.85
CA ILE A 185 8.35 -12.52 -4.33
C ILE A 185 7.42 -13.02 -5.42
#